data_258d31b7166e46603df2e34557ec7fc9
#
_entry.id   258d31b7166e46603df2e34557ec7fc9
#
_cell.length_a   1.000
_cell.length_b   1.000
_cell.length_c   1.000
_cell.angle_alpha   90.00
_cell.angle_beta   90.00
_cell.angle_gamma   90.00
#
_symmetry.space_group_name_H-M   'P 1'
#
loop_
_entity.id
_entity.type
_entity.pdbx_description
1 polymer ?
#
loop_
_entity_poly.entity_id
_entity_poly.type
_entity_poly.pdbx_seq_one_letter_code
_entity_poly.pdbx_strand_id
1 'polypeptide(L)' 'MIDYAYPTMMAEKALKELHEAMLAQKFEAAKEAALRCMSEAKIAYHSISVMEEDDATKASTRS' A
#
# COMPACT_ATOMS: atom_id res chain seq x y z
N MET A 1 0.92 13.21 -10.81
CA MET A 1 0.74 11.83 -11.27
C MET A 1 0.47 10.90 -10.11
N ILE A 2 -0.53 10.07 -10.23
CA ILE A 2 -0.88 9.13 -9.17
C ILE A 2 -0.11 7.84 -9.38
N ASP A 3 0.62 7.45 -8.35
CA ASP A 3 1.50 6.27 -8.42
C ASP A 3 1.13 5.28 -7.33
N TYR A 4 0.54 4.17 -7.72
CA TYR A 4 0.21 3.12 -6.78
C TYR A 4 1.40 2.19 -6.51
N ALA A 5 2.38 2.19 -7.41
CA ALA A 5 3.51 1.25 -7.31
C ALA A 5 4.41 1.55 -6.11
N TYR A 6 4.66 2.83 -5.82
CA TYR A 6 5.53 3.19 -4.71
C TYR A 6 4.95 2.72 -3.36
N PRO A 7 3.70 3.04 -3.00
CA PRO A 7 3.16 2.52 -1.74
C PRO A 7 3.07 1.00 -1.70
N THR A 8 2.84 0.36 -2.85
CA THR A 8 2.81 -1.10 -2.91
C THR A 8 4.18 -1.68 -2.58
N MET A 9 5.24 -1.11 -3.16
CA MET A 9 6.60 -1.54 -2.87
C MET A 9 6.96 -1.33 -1.41
N MET A 10 6.54 -0.20 -0.82
CA MET A 10 6.81 0.09 0.57
C MET A 10 6.04 -0.86 1.50
N ALA A 11 4.83 -1.23 1.11
CA ALA A 11 4.04 -2.20 1.88
C ALA A 11 4.71 -3.58 1.85
N GLU A 12 5.22 -4.00 0.71
CA GLU A 12 5.93 -5.26 0.60
C GLU A 12 7.19 -5.27 1.46
N LYS A 13 7.93 -4.16 1.46
CA LYS A 13 9.13 -4.03 2.27
C LYS A 13 8.78 -4.11 3.75
N ALA A 14 7.71 -3.41 4.17
CA ALA A 14 7.27 -3.44 5.56
C ALA A 14 6.81 -4.83 5.97
N LEU A 15 6.15 -5.55 5.07
CA LEU A 15 5.69 -6.90 5.34
C LEU A 15 6.86 -7.85 5.54
N LYS A 16 7.91 -7.70 4.74
CA LYS A 16 9.12 -8.49 4.88
C LYS A 16 9.79 -8.20 6.22
N GLU A 17 9.88 -6.93 6.60
CA GLU A 17 10.45 -6.53 7.89
C GLU A 17 9.65 -7.10 9.06
N LEU A 18 8.31 -7.11 8.93
CA LEU A 18 7.45 -7.70 9.93
C LEU A 18 7.77 -9.18 10.11
N HIS A 19 7.89 -9.90 9.01
CA HIS A 19 8.18 -11.32 9.04
C HIS A 19 9.53 -11.59 9.72
N GLU A 20 10.55 -10.83 9.34
CA GLU A 20 11.89 -10.97 9.93
C GLU A 20 11.86 -10.66 11.42
N ALA A 21 11.12 -9.62 11.82
CA ALA A 21 11.00 -9.25 13.23
C ALA A 21 10.32 -10.35 14.02
N MET A 22 9.32 -11.00 13.46
CA MET A 22 8.62 -12.10 14.12
C MET A 22 9.52 -13.32 14.26
N LEU A 23 10.34 -13.63 13.26
CA LEU A 23 11.30 -14.72 13.36
C LEU A 23 12.33 -14.46 14.46
N ALA A 24 12.67 -13.20 14.68
CA ALA A 24 13.60 -12.81 15.74
C ALA A 24 12.88 -12.54 17.07
N GLN A 25 11.57 -12.72 17.12
CA GLN A 25 10.72 -12.46 18.29
C GLN A 25 10.80 -11.02 18.79
N LYS A 26 10.99 -10.08 17.86
CA LYS A 26 11.01 -8.65 18.18
C LYS A 26 9.61 -8.10 17.96
N PHE A 27 8.75 -8.26 18.95
CA PHE A 27 7.33 -7.96 18.79
C PHE A 27 7.05 -6.47 18.54
N GLU A 28 7.78 -5.58 19.21
CA GLU A 28 7.58 -4.15 19.00
C GLU A 28 7.96 -3.73 17.58
N ALA A 29 9.07 -4.25 17.07
CA ALA A 29 9.48 -3.97 15.70
C ALA A 29 8.48 -4.55 14.71
N ALA A 30 7.94 -5.73 15.00
CA ALA A 30 6.92 -6.35 14.15
C ALA A 30 5.65 -5.51 14.11
N LYS A 31 5.23 -4.96 15.26
CA LYS A 31 4.04 -4.11 15.31
C LYS A 31 4.24 -2.83 14.53
N GLU A 32 5.41 -2.23 14.62
CA GLU A 32 5.72 -1.03 13.86
C GLU A 32 5.70 -1.30 12.36
N ALA A 33 6.29 -2.43 11.95
CA ALA A 33 6.31 -2.81 10.55
C ALA A 33 4.88 -3.07 10.05
N ALA A 34 4.04 -3.68 10.87
CA ALA A 34 2.64 -3.91 10.51
C ALA A 34 1.90 -2.59 10.31
N LEU A 35 2.14 -1.61 11.18
CA LEU A 35 1.51 -0.30 11.06
C LEU A 35 1.94 0.41 9.78
N ARG A 36 3.24 0.34 9.45
CA ARG A 36 3.74 0.93 8.21
C ARG A 36 3.12 0.25 7.00
N CYS A 37 2.99 -1.07 7.05
CA CYS A 37 2.36 -1.82 5.98
C CYS A 37 0.91 -1.38 5.77
N MET A 38 0.16 -1.21 6.85
CA MET A 38 -1.22 -0.74 6.79
C MET A 38 -1.32 0.65 6.18
N SER A 39 -0.43 1.56 6.60
CA SER A 39 -0.42 2.94 6.09
C SER A 39 -0.14 2.97 4.60
N GLU A 40 0.85 2.21 4.15
CA GLU A 40 1.21 2.17 2.74
C GLU A 40 0.12 1.50 1.91
N ALA A 41 -0.49 0.46 2.45
CA ALA A 41 -1.59 -0.21 1.76
C ALA A 41 -2.80 0.72 1.63
N LYS A 42 -3.05 1.56 2.63
CA LYS A 42 -4.12 2.54 2.58
C LYS A 42 -3.87 3.57 1.48
N ILE A 43 -2.62 4.02 1.38
CA ILE A 43 -2.25 4.97 0.33
C ILE A 43 -2.43 4.33 -1.05
N ALA A 44 -2.03 3.07 -1.21
CA ALA A 44 -2.23 2.35 -2.46
C ALA A 44 -3.71 2.22 -2.78
N TYR A 45 -4.53 1.93 -1.79
CA TYR A 45 -5.97 1.83 -1.96
C TYR A 45 -6.55 3.14 -2.50
N HIS A 46 -6.18 4.26 -1.88
CA HIS A 46 -6.68 5.57 -2.33
C HIS A 46 -6.21 5.90 -3.74
N SER A 47 -4.95 5.59 -4.06
CA SER A 47 -4.43 5.83 -5.40
C SER A 47 -5.20 5.03 -6.44
N ILE A 48 -5.48 3.78 -6.15
CA ILE A 48 -6.23 2.92 -7.05
C ILE A 48 -7.67 3.43 -7.22
N SER A 49 -8.28 3.88 -6.13
CA SER A 49 -9.65 4.44 -6.19
C SER A 49 -9.72 5.65 -7.10
N VAL A 50 -8.73 6.54 -7.01
CA VAL A 50 -8.67 7.72 -7.87
C VAL A 50 -8.46 7.32 -9.32
N MET A 51 -7.59 6.34 -9.57
CA MET A 51 -7.35 5.84 -10.92
C MET A 51 -8.61 5.23 -11.51
N GLU A 52 -9.37 4.51 -10.70
CA GLU A 52 -10.62 3.90 -11.12
C GLU A 52 -11.66 4.95 -11.50
N GLU A 53 -11.79 5.99 -10.68
CA GLU A 53 -12.71 7.08 -10.96
C GLU A 53 -12.33 7.81 -12.27
N ASP A 54 -11.04 8.04 -12.45
CA ASP A 54 -10.53 8.71 -13.64
C ASP A 54 -10.82 7.88 -14.88
N ASP A 55 -10.62 6.58 -14.80
CA ASP A 55 -10.89 5.67 -15.90
C ASP A 55 -12.38 5.62 -16.23
N ALA A 56 -13.24 5.58 -15.22
CA ALA A 56 -14.69 5.60 -15.40
C ALA A 56 -15.14 6.89 -16.06
N THR A 57 -14.55 8.03 -15.67
CA THR A 57 -14.86 9.32 -16.27
C THR A 57 -14.49 9.34 -17.75
N LYS A 58 -13.34 8.81 -18.09
CA LYS A 58 -12.89 8.72 -19.47
C LYS A 58 -13.83 7.84 -20.29
N ALA A 59 -14.26 6.73 -19.75
CA ALA A 59 -15.19 5.83 -20.42
C ALA A 59 -16.53 6.53 -20.68
N SER A 60 -17.03 7.29 -19.71
CA SER A 60 -18.26 8.07 -19.85
C SER A 60 -18.13 9.13 -20.96
N THR A 61 -16.98 9.79 -21.01
CA THR A 61 -16.73 10.83 -22.00
C THR A 61 -16.74 10.28 -23.41
N ARG A 62 -16.27 9.05 -23.58
CA ARG A 62 -16.22 8.42 -24.90
C ARG A 62 -17.57 7.98 -25.42
N SER A 63 -18.47 7.68 -24.52
CA SER A 63 -19.79 7.23 -24.95
C SER A 63 -20.70 8.39 -25.34
#